data_dbdd002cf6e0cd4a486c2b993b8b3303
#
_entry.id   dbdd002cf6e0cd4a486c2b993b8b3303
#
_cell.length_a   1.000
_cell.length_b   1.000
_cell.length_c   1.000
_cell.angle_alpha   90.00
_cell.angle_beta   90.00
_cell.angle_gamma   90.00
#
_symmetry.space_group_name_H-M   'P 1'
#
loop_
_entity.id
_entity.type
_entity.pdbx_description
1 polymer ?
#
loop_
_entity_poly.entity_id
_entity_poly.type
_entity_poly.pdbx_seq_one_letter_code
_entity_poly.pdbx_strand_id
1 'polypeptide(L)'
;MARISGVDLPNNKRVEIGLTYIYGIGPATAKKIIAETGVNPDTRVKDLSENDIAKIRDYIEHNLRVEGDLRSEVSLSIKRLIEIGCYRGVRHRKNLPVRGQSSKRNARTRKGPRRTVAKKKTATR
;
A
#
# COMPACT_ATOMS: atom_id res chain seq x y z
N MET A 1 -14.59 14.48 9.46
CA MET A 1 -13.48 13.54 9.22
C MET A 1 -12.89 13.81 7.84
N ALA A 2 -11.59 14.00 7.74
CA ALA A 2 -10.96 14.29 6.47
C ALA A 2 -10.91 13.03 5.59
N ARG A 3 -11.33 13.16 4.35
CA ARG A 3 -11.32 12.07 3.38
C ARG A 3 -10.55 12.50 2.14
N ILE A 4 -9.49 11.78 1.81
CA ILE A 4 -8.63 12.06 0.67
C ILE A 4 -8.46 10.78 -0.13
N SER A 5 -8.63 10.86 -1.44
CA SER A 5 -8.51 9.71 -2.36
C SER A 5 -9.36 8.50 -1.96
N GLY A 6 -10.53 8.77 -1.36
CA GLY A 6 -11.43 7.73 -0.89
C GLY A 6 -11.06 7.11 0.45
N VAL A 7 -10.04 7.61 1.12
CA VAL A 7 -9.59 7.10 2.42
C VAL A 7 -9.92 8.07 3.54
N ASP A 8 -10.56 7.57 4.59
CA ASP A 8 -10.82 8.35 5.80
C ASP A 8 -9.55 8.39 6.64
N LEU A 9 -9.04 9.59 6.88
CA LEU A 9 -7.82 9.77 7.66
C LEU A 9 -8.14 9.73 9.16
N PRO A 10 -7.24 9.17 9.99
CA PRO A 10 -7.46 9.13 11.44
C PRO A 10 -7.37 10.53 12.05
N ASN A 11 -8.41 10.92 12.78
CA ASN A 11 -8.52 12.28 13.35
C ASN A 11 -7.44 12.59 14.40
N ASN A 12 -7.02 11.60 15.15
CA ASN A 12 -6.11 11.77 16.29
C ASN A 12 -4.63 11.79 15.89
N LYS A 13 -4.30 11.55 14.64
CA LYS A 13 -2.92 11.52 14.15
C LYS A 13 -2.52 12.87 13.56
N ARG A 14 -1.23 13.19 13.62
CA ARG A 14 -0.71 14.34 12.90
C ARG A 14 -0.93 14.15 11.40
N VAL A 15 -1.08 15.23 10.65
CA VAL A 15 -1.33 15.16 9.22
C VAL A 15 -0.24 14.37 8.49
N GLU A 16 1.02 14.51 8.89
CA GLU A 16 2.15 13.77 8.33
C GLU A 16 1.96 12.26 8.46
N ILE A 17 1.52 11.82 9.62
CA ILE A 17 1.28 10.40 9.89
C ILE A 17 -0.04 9.93 9.24
N GLY A 18 -1.07 10.78 9.30
CA GLY A 18 -2.37 10.46 8.70
C GLY A 18 -2.29 10.19 7.20
N LEU A 19 -1.47 10.97 6.49
CA LEU A 19 -1.29 10.78 5.04
C LEU A 19 -0.72 9.41 4.68
N THR A 20 0.07 8.81 5.57
CA THR A 20 0.64 7.47 5.31
C THR A 20 -0.40 6.36 5.29
N TYR A 21 -1.63 6.63 5.72
CA TYR A 21 -2.73 5.67 5.64
C TYR A 21 -3.27 5.50 4.21
N ILE A 22 -2.90 6.40 3.31
CA ILE A 22 -3.26 6.30 1.89
C ILE A 22 -2.26 5.37 1.21
N TYR A 23 -2.77 4.38 0.48
CA TYR A 23 -1.91 3.46 -0.27
C TYR A 23 -1.11 4.21 -1.33
N GLY A 24 0.19 4.11 -1.27
CA GLY A 24 1.12 4.81 -2.16
C GLY A 24 1.80 6.02 -1.53
N ILE A 25 1.43 6.39 -0.31
CA ILE A 25 2.07 7.48 0.44
C ILE A 25 2.77 6.89 1.66
N GLY A 26 4.09 6.96 1.66
CA GLY A 26 4.92 6.60 2.80
C GLY A 26 5.40 7.84 3.55
N PRO A 27 6.21 7.66 4.60
CA PRO A 27 6.71 8.81 5.38
C PRO A 27 7.44 9.86 4.56
N ALA A 28 8.27 9.46 3.62
CA ALA A 28 9.03 10.40 2.77
C ALA A 28 8.11 11.19 1.85
N THR A 29 7.14 10.53 1.23
CA THR A 29 6.17 11.18 0.35
C THR A 29 5.26 12.12 1.14
N ALA A 30 4.85 11.73 2.35
CA ALA A 30 4.05 12.58 3.23
C ALA A 30 4.79 13.87 3.58
N LYS A 31 6.07 13.78 3.91
CA LYS A 31 6.91 14.97 4.17
C LYS A 31 6.99 15.89 2.96
N LYS A 32 7.14 15.31 1.78
CA LYS A 32 7.20 16.07 0.53
C LYS A 32 5.89 16.80 0.26
N ILE A 33 4.76 16.14 0.46
CA ILE A 33 3.44 16.75 0.29
C ILE A 33 3.30 17.96 1.23
N ILE A 34 3.66 17.80 2.48
CA ILE A 34 3.58 18.86 3.49
C ILE A 34 4.48 20.04 3.13
N ALA A 35 5.70 19.79 2.68
CA ALA A 35 6.62 20.83 2.26
C ALA A 35 6.09 21.62 1.07
N GLU A 36 5.52 20.95 0.08
CA GLU A 36 5.00 21.60 -1.12
C GLU A 36 3.69 22.36 -0.88
N THR A 37 2.83 21.87 0.02
CA THR A 37 1.56 22.51 0.32
C THR A 37 1.66 23.57 1.43
N GLY A 38 2.76 23.60 2.18
CA GLY A 38 2.96 24.56 3.25
C GLY A 38 2.15 24.32 4.51
N VAL A 39 1.56 23.14 4.65
CA VAL A 39 0.78 22.76 5.83
C VAL A 39 1.72 22.48 7.01
N ASN A 40 1.32 22.86 8.24
CA ASN A 40 2.09 22.52 9.43
C ASN A 40 2.04 21.00 9.68
N PRO A 41 3.20 20.31 9.72
CA PRO A 41 3.22 18.86 9.89
C PRO A 41 2.71 18.39 11.25
N ASP A 42 2.72 19.24 12.25
CA ASP A 42 2.28 18.86 13.60
C ASP A 42 0.77 19.04 13.83
N THR A 43 0.06 19.60 12.85
CA THR A 43 -1.39 19.76 12.93
C THR A 43 -2.08 18.39 12.90
N ARG A 44 -3.01 18.18 13.83
CA ARG A 44 -3.83 16.97 13.82
C ARG A 44 -4.79 16.98 12.63
N VAL A 45 -5.12 15.81 12.14
CA VAL A 45 -6.04 15.69 10.97
C VAL A 45 -7.38 16.38 11.25
N LYS A 46 -7.90 16.26 12.46
CA LYS A 46 -9.16 16.89 12.86
C LYS A 46 -9.10 18.42 12.85
N ASP A 47 -7.93 19.00 12.98
CA ASP A 47 -7.74 20.45 13.06
C ASP A 47 -7.38 21.08 11.71
N LEU A 48 -7.32 20.28 10.64
CA LEU A 48 -7.05 20.78 9.31
C LEU A 48 -8.21 21.63 8.78
N SER A 49 -7.88 22.78 8.18
CA SER A 49 -8.87 23.59 7.49
C SER A 49 -9.25 22.96 6.15
N GLU A 50 -10.41 23.35 5.60
CA GLU A 50 -10.83 22.88 4.28
C GLU A 50 -9.85 23.30 3.19
N ASN A 51 -9.23 24.48 3.33
CA ASN A 51 -8.20 24.95 2.40
C ASN A 51 -6.97 24.04 2.40
N ASP A 52 -6.53 23.63 3.59
CA ASP A 52 -5.39 22.72 3.71
C ASP A 52 -5.69 21.36 3.10
N ILE A 53 -6.87 20.84 3.36
CA ILE A 53 -7.33 19.58 2.78
C ILE A 53 -7.40 19.67 1.27
N ALA A 54 -7.93 20.77 0.74
CA ALA A 54 -8.02 21.01 -0.70
C ALA A 54 -6.64 21.08 -1.35
N LYS A 55 -5.68 21.76 -0.72
CA LYS A 55 -4.30 21.84 -1.23
C LYS A 55 -3.64 20.46 -1.28
N ILE A 56 -3.80 19.67 -0.23
CA ILE A 56 -3.24 18.32 -0.17
C ILE A 56 -3.88 17.44 -1.24
N ARG A 57 -5.20 17.52 -1.37
CA ARG A 57 -5.94 16.75 -2.38
C ARG A 57 -5.48 17.09 -3.80
N ASP A 58 -5.37 18.37 -4.11
CA ASP A 58 -4.93 18.82 -5.44
C ASP A 58 -3.52 18.36 -5.75
N TYR A 59 -2.61 18.46 -4.77
CA TYR A 59 -1.23 17.98 -4.96
C TYR A 59 -1.20 16.49 -5.26
N ILE A 60 -1.95 15.70 -4.54
CA ILE A 60 -2.00 14.25 -4.73
C ILE A 60 -2.56 13.92 -6.12
N GLU A 61 -3.66 14.54 -6.51
CA GLU A 61 -4.30 14.29 -7.81
C GLU A 61 -3.40 14.62 -8.99
N HIS A 62 -2.61 15.68 -8.89
CA HIS A 62 -1.78 16.13 -10.01
C HIS A 62 -0.39 15.49 -10.07
N ASN A 63 0.16 15.05 -8.94
CA ASN A 63 1.55 14.63 -8.86
C ASN A 63 1.76 13.17 -8.48
N LEU A 64 0.75 12.51 -7.92
CA LEU A 64 0.90 11.16 -7.37
C LEU A 64 -0.17 10.22 -7.90
N ARG A 65 0.18 8.96 -7.95
CA ARG A 65 -0.77 7.88 -8.17
C ARG A 65 -0.93 7.12 -6.86
N VAL A 66 -2.14 7.05 -6.36
CA VAL A 66 -2.44 6.44 -5.07
C VAL A 66 -3.70 5.59 -5.16
N GLU A 67 -3.90 4.76 -4.15
CA GLU A 67 -5.09 3.93 -3.98
C GLU A 67 -5.45 3.12 -5.23
N GLY A 68 -6.67 3.26 -5.74
CA GLY A 68 -7.17 2.47 -6.86
C GLY A 68 -6.29 2.51 -8.09
N ASP A 69 -5.82 3.69 -8.49
CA ASP A 69 -4.97 3.86 -9.65
C ASP A 69 -3.62 3.14 -9.48
N LEU A 70 -3.02 3.27 -8.31
CA LEU A 70 -1.76 2.60 -8.01
C LEU A 70 -1.94 1.09 -7.92
N ARG A 71 -3.00 0.62 -7.27
CA ARG A 71 -3.30 -0.81 -7.16
C ARG A 71 -3.49 -1.44 -8.54
N SER A 72 -4.20 -0.73 -9.41
CA SER A 72 -4.41 -1.15 -10.79
C SER A 72 -3.10 -1.22 -11.57
N GLU A 73 -2.25 -0.21 -11.43
CA GLU A 73 -0.94 -0.17 -12.08
C GLU A 73 -0.05 -1.33 -11.65
N VAL A 74 0.03 -1.59 -10.34
CA VAL A 74 0.81 -2.70 -9.79
C VAL A 74 0.28 -4.05 -10.28
N SER A 75 -1.03 -4.23 -10.27
CA SER A 75 -1.67 -5.46 -10.75
C SER A 75 -1.38 -5.71 -12.23
N LEU A 76 -1.46 -4.67 -13.05
CA LEU A 76 -1.14 -4.77 -14.48
C LEU A 76 0.34 -5.08 -14.72
N SER A 77 1.23 -4.51 -13.92
CA SER A 77 2.66 -4.78 -14.01
C SER A 77 2.97 -6.25 -13.70
N ILE A 78 2.36 -6.79 -12.66
CA ILE A 78 2.49 -8.21 -12.30
C ILE A 78 1.91 -9.10 -13.39
N LYS A 79 0.73 -8.77 -13.89
CA LYS A 79 0.08 -9.52 -14.97
C LYS A 79 0.96 -9.56 -16.21
N ARG A 80 1.58 -8.44 -16.56
CA ARG A 80 2.52 -8.39 -17.69
C ARG A 80 3.70 -9.34 -17.51
N LEU A 81 4.29 -9.37 -16.30
CA LEU A 81 5.40 -10.29 -16.00
C LEU A 81 4.97 -11.75 -16.18
N ILE A 82 3.76 -12.10 -15.74
CA ILE A 82 3.22 -13.44 -15.88
C ILE A 82 2.99 -13.78 -17.36
N GLU A 83 2.44 -12.87 -18.14
CA GLU A 83 2.16 -13.07 -19.57
C GLU A 83 3.42 -13.22 -20.40
N ILE A 84 4.48 -12.47 -20.07
CA ILE A 84 5.78 -12.57 -20.75
C ILE A 84 6.43 -13.94 -20.47
N GLY A 85 6.11 -14.57 -19.34
CA GLY A 85 6.69 -15.84 -18.93
C GLY A 85 8.10 -15.72 -18.37
N CYS A 86 8.50 -14.54 -17.88
CA CYS A 86 9.81 -14.35 -17.26
C CYS A 86 9.85 -15.01 -15.88
N TYR A 87 11.07 -15.15 -15.34
CA TYR A 87 11.25 -15.79 -14.03
C TYR A 87 10.42 -15.13 -12.92
N ARG A 88 10.43 -13.78 -12.85
CA ARG A 88 9.64 -13.07 -11.86
C ARG A 88 8.13 -13.35 -12.00
N GLY A 89 7.65 -13.41 -13.23
CA GLY A 89 6.24 -13.73 -13.51
C GLY A 89 5.87 -15.12 -13.02
N VAL A 90 6.72 -16.11 -13.25
CA VAL A 90 6.51 -17.48 -12.76
C VAL A 90 6.45 -17.51 -11.23
N ARG A 91 7.31 -16.76 -10.57
CA ARG A 91 7.30 -16.68 -9.10
C ARG A 91 6.01 -16.04 -8.58
N HIS A 92 5.52 -14.98 -9.23
CA HIS A 92 4.23 -14.37 -8.87
C HIS A 92 3.08 -15.34 -9.07
N ARG A 93 3.06 -16.06 -10.17
CA ARG A 93 2.01 -17.03 -10.46
C ARG A 93 1.95 -18.15 -9.41
N LYS A 94 3.10 -18.59 -8.94
CA LYS A 94 3.22 -19.68 -7.96
C LYS A 94 3.14 -19.20 -6.51
N ASN A 95 2.99 -17.89 -6.27
CA ASN A 95 3.00 -17.29 -4.94
C ASN A 95 4.26 -17.61 -4.15
N LEU A 96 5.41 -17.49 -4.80
CA LEU A 96 6.72 -17.72 -4.21
C LEU A 96 7.50 -16.41 -4.16
N PRO A 97 8.55 -16.33 -3.28
CA PRO A 97 9.39 -15.14 -3.23
C PRO A 97 9.99 -14.80 -4.59
N VAL A 98 9.95 -13.53 -4.97
CA VAL A 98 10.33 -13.06 -6.30
C VAL A 98 11.78 -12.56 -6.36
N ARG A 99 12.34 -12.16 -5.21
CA ARG A 99 13.64 -11.49 -5.13
C ARG A 99 14.80 -12.41 -4.74
N GLY A 100 14.75 -13.67 -5.11
CA GLY A 100 15.85 -14.60 -4.86
C GLY A 100 15.96 -15.11 -3.43
N GLN A 101 14.95 -14.91 -2.63
CA GLN A 101 14.92 -15.36 -1.24
C GLN A 101 14.73 -16.88 -1.17
N SER A 102 15.21 -17.49 -0.10
CA SER A 102 15.01 -18.92 0.13
C SER A 102 13.53 -19.26 0.30
N SER A 103 13.06 -20.26 -0.42
CA SER A 103 11.68 -20.74 -0.33
C SER A 103 11.56 -22.08 0.38
N LYS A 104 12.68 -22.70 0.75
CA LYS A 104 12.70 -24.06 1.31
C LYS A 104 12.11 -24.13 2.73
N ARG A 105 12.41 -23.15 3.57
CA ARG A 105 12.08 -23.20 5.01
C ARG A 105 11.02 -22.19 5.42
N ASN A 106 11.20 -20.93 5.04
CA ASN A 106 10.38 -19.80 5.46
C ASN A 106 9.58 -19.24 4.28
N ALA A 107 9.57 -17.95 4.10
CA ALA A 107 8.81 -17.25 3.05
C ALA A 107 7.29 -17.32 3.28
N ARG A 108 6.88 -17.26 4.54
CA ARG A 108 5.45 -17.38 4.91
C ARG A 108 4.60 -16.26 4.34
N THR A 109 5.14 -15.07 4.18
CA THR A 109 4.40 -13.94 3.61
C THR A 109 3.85 -14.25 2.21
N ARG A 110 4.64 -14.93 1.38
CA ARG A 110 4.22 -15.30 0.03
C ARG A 110 3.49 -16.64 -0.01
N LYS A 111 3.98 -17.62 0.72
CA LYS A 111 3.41 -18.97 0.73
C LYS A 111 2.14 -19.11 1.56
N GLY A 112 1.94 -18.20 2.52
CA GLY A 112 0.86 -18.28 3.46
C GLY A 112 1.17 -19.18 4.67
N PRO A 113 0.18 -19.42 5.53
CA PRO A 113 0.34 -20.25 6.72
C PRO A 113 0.75 -21.68 6.36
N ARG A 114 1.46 -22.33 7.28
CA ARG A 114 1.86 -23.72 7.10
C ARG A 114 0.63 -24.63 7.01
N ARG A 115 0.68 -25.56 6.07
CA ARG A 115 -0.35 -26.58 5.92
C ARG A 115 0.29 -27.97 6.02
N THR A 116 -0.38 -28.87 6.71
CA THR A 116 0.06 -30.24 6.79
C THR A 116 -0.63 -31.09 5.73
N VAL A 117 0.05 -32.11 5.25
CA VAL A 117 -0.53 -33.07 4.31
C VAL A 117 -1.69 -33.87 4.96
N ALA A 118 -1.61 -34.07 6.27
CA ALA A 118 -2.61 -34.81 7.03
C ALA A 118 -3.79 -33.97 7.53
N LYS A 119 -3.93 -32.72 7.08
CA LYS A 119 -4.98 -31.82 7.52
C LYS A 119 -6.39 -32.37 7.39
N LYS A 120 -6.68 -33.08 6.31
CA LYS A 120 -8.00 -33.70 6.10
C LYS A 120 -8.33 -34.73 7.19
N LYS A 121 -7.38 -35.56 7.55
CA LYS A 121 -7.58 -36.57 8.61
C LYS A 121 -7.86 -35.90 9.96
N THR A 122 -7.19 -34.81 10.25
CA THR A 122 -7.40 -34.06 11.48
C THR A 122 -8.78 -33.43 11.52
N ALA A 123 -9.28 -32.96 10.39
CA ALA A 123 -10.58 -32.30 10.29
C ALA A 123 -11.77 -33.25 10.44
N THR A 124 -11.58 -34.56 10.26
CA THR A 124 -12.64 -35.56 10.33
C THR A 124 -12.87 -36.14 11.73
N ARG A 125 -12.14 -35.75 12.72
CA ARG A 125 -12.29 -36.21 14.11
C ARG A 125 -13.38 -35.47 14.86
#